data_acf7c185432a32528a01ef7ce389910f
#
_entry.id   acf7c185432a32528a01ef7ce389910f
#
_cell.length_a   1.000
_cell.length_b   1.000
_cell.length_c   1.000
_cell.angle_alpha   90.00
_cell.angle_beta   90.00
_cell.angle_gamma   90.00
#
_symmetry.space_group_name_H-M   'P 1'
#
loop_
_entity.id
_entity.type
_entity.pdbx_description
1 polymer ?
#
loop_
_entity_poly.entity_id
_entity_poly.type
_entity_poly.pdbx_seq_one_letter_code
_entity_poly.pdbx_strand_id
1 'polypeptide(L)' 'MKDQNVINSKSRKEWEELIDNWVHNELDRRMLKRRLLDGICFEPLAEEFDLSVVHCQTRIAKAKKQLFNNI' A
#
# COMPACT_ATOMS: atom_id res chain seq x y z
N MET A 1 15.30 5.16 -1.26
CA MET A 1 14.26 4.75 -0.33
C MET A 1 14.05 3.25 -0.40
N LYS A 2 13.90 2.61 0.76
CA LYS A 2 13.79 1.15 0.81
C LYS A 2 12.56 0.63 0.09
N ASP A 3 11.40 1.30 0.28
CA ASP A 3 10.17 0.88 -0.38
C ASP A 3 10.30 0.95 -1.90
N GLN A 4 10.93 2.00 -2.40
CA GLN A 4 11.10 2.19 -3.83
C GLN A 4 12.00 1.11 -4.42
N ASN A 5 13.06 0.73 -3.73
CA ASN A 5 13.96 -0.33 -4.19
C ASN A 5 13.24 -1.68 -4.22
N VAL A 6 12.44 -1.97 -3.21
CA VAL A 6 11.66 -3.21 -3.15
C VAL A 6 10.61 -3.24 -4.27
N ILE A 7 9.91 -2.11 -4.48
CA ILE A 7 8.89 -2.00 -5.54
C ILE A 7 9.51 -2.28 -6.90
N ASN A 8 10.70 -1.76 -7.15
CA ASN A 8 11.35 -1.92 -8.46
C ASN A 8 11.86 -3.34 -8.72
N SER A 9 11.88 -4.20 -7.71
CA SER A 9 12.35 -5.58 -7.86
C SER A 9 11.32 -6.50 -8.51
N LYS A 10 10.07 -6.08 -8.61
CA LYS A 10 8.97 -6.88 -9.16
C LYS A 10 8.12 -6.03 -10.11
N SER A 11 7.39 -6.69 -10.99
CA SER A 11 6.46 -6.00 -11.86
C SER A 11 5.24 -5.51 -11.06
N ARG A 12 4.52 -4.55 -11.63
CA ARG A 12 3.29 -4.05 -11.00
C ARG A 12 2.28 -5.17 -10.76
N LYS A 13 2.12 -6.07 -11.73
CA LYS A 13 1.18 -7.17 -11.61
C LYS A 13 1.57 -8.11 -10.48
N GLU A 14 2.85 -8.40 -10.33
CA GLU A 14 3.33 -9.24 -9.24
C GLU A 14 3.03 -8.62 -7.88
N TRP A 15 3.24 -7.31 -7.75
CA TRP A 15 2.91 -6.59 -6.52
C TRP A 15 1.41 -6.62 -6.22
N GLU A 16 0.58 -6.43 -7.25
CA GLU A 16 -0.86 -6.48 -7.07
C GLU A 16 -1.31 -7.83 -6.54
N GLU A 17 -0.76 -8.91 -7.09
CA GLU A 17 -1.10 -10.26 -6.65
C GLU A 17 -0.65 -10.49 -5.20
N LEU A 18 0.55 -10.04 -4.84
CA LEU A 18 1.04 -10.18 -3.47
C LEU A 18 0.17 -9.41 -2.48
N ILE A 19 -0.22 -8.20 -2.84
CA ILE A 19 -1.09 -7.39 -1.99
C ILE A 19 -2.44 -8.09 -1.80
N ASP A 20 -3.01 -8.63 -2.88
CA ASP A 20 -4.28 -9.33 -2.80
C ASP A 20 -4.19 -10.59 -1.94
N ASN A 21 -3.03 -11.27 -1.95
CA ASN A 21 -2.84 -12.49 -1.19
C ASN A 21 -2.60 -12.24 0.30
N TRP A 22 -1.85 -11.20 0.63
CA TRP A 22 -1.35 -11.02 2.00
C TRP A 22 -2.00 -9.89 2.78
N VAL A 23 -2.68 -8.97 2.11
CA VAL A 23 -3.42 -7.90 2.77
C VAL A 23 -4.90 -8.27 2.68
N HIS A 24 -5.51 -8.60 3.81
CA HIS A 24 -6.84 -9.19 3.83
C HIS A 24 -8.00 -8.19 3.76
N ASN A 25 -7.78 -6.97 4.21
CA ASN A 25 -8.82 -5.94 4.18
C ASN A 25 -8.85 -5.27 2.81
N GLU A 26 -10.02 -5.26 2.16
CA GLU A 26 -10.15 -4.69 0.82
C GLU A 26 -9.78 -3.22 0.76
N LEU A 27 -10.19 -2.43 1.74
CA LEU A 27 -9.84 -1.02 1.78
C LEU A 27 -8.31 -0.84 1.86
N ASP A 28 -7.67 -1.63 2.72
CA ASP A 28 -6.22 -1.57 2.88
C ASP A 28 -5.50 -1.98 1.60
N ARG A 29 -6.02 -2.99 0.88
CA ARG A 29 -5.46 -3.38 -0.42
C ARG A 29 -5.47 -2.23 -1.41
N ARG A 30 -6.62 -1.57 -1.52
CA ARG A 30 -6.78 -0.46 -2.47
C ARG A 30 -5.88 0.71 -2.10
N MET A 31 -5.85 1.06 -0.82
CA MET A 31 -5.00 2.15 -0.34
C MET A 31 -3.52 1.84 -0.58
N LEU A 32 -3.11 0.61 -0.27
CA LEU A 32 -1.71 0.21 -0.42
C LEU A 32 -1.29 0.23 -1.89
N LYS A 33 -2.14 -0.25 -2.78
CA LYS A 33 -1.85 -0.19 -4.23
C LYS A 33 -1.68 1.25 -4.70
N ARG A 34 -2.58 2.14 -4.28
CA ARG A 34 -2.48 3.54 -4.64
C ARG A 34 -1.19 4.17 -4.11
N ARG A 35 -0.84 3.85 -2.87
CA ARG A 35 0.35 4.42 -2.24
C ARG A 35 1.65 3.87 -2.83
N LEU A 36 1.77 2.56 -2.96
CA LEU A 36 3.02 1.93 -3.39
C LEU A 36 3.20 1.90 -4.90
N LEU A 37 2.13 1.57 -5.63
CA LEU A 37 2.25 1.36 -7.07
C LEU A 37 2.03 2.64 -7.86
N ASP A 38 1.08 3.47 -7.43
CA ASP A 38 0.79 4.73 -8.11
C ASP A 38 1.57 5.90 -7.53
N GLY A 39 2.19 5.72 -6.37
CA GLY A 39 3.00 6.77 -5.76
C GLY A 39 2.22 7.95 -5.21
N ILE A 40 0.97 7.75 -4.83
CA ILE A 40 0.10 8.82 -4.34
C ILE A 40 0.55 9.26 -2.95
N CYS A 41 0.68 10.57 -2.73
CA CYS A 41 1.01 11.11 -1.42
C CYS A 41 -0.16 10.93 -0.44
N PHE A 42 0.12 11.02 0.86
CA PHE A 42 -0.92 10.77 1.87
C PHE A 42 -2.07 11.77 1.83
N GLU A 43 -1.81 13.03 1.51
CA GLU A 43 -2.86 14.04 1.48
C GLU A 43 -3.92 13.73 0.41
N PRO A 44 -3.57 13.57 -0.87
CA PRO A 44 -4.56 13.19 -1.87
C PRO A 44 -5.14 11.79 -1.61
N LEU A 45 -4.35 10.89 -1.02
CA LEU A 45 -4.83 9.56 -0.70
C LEU A 45 -5.94 9.64 0.37
N ALA A 46 -5.75 10.47 1.38
CA ALA A 46 -6.75 10.68 2.43
C ALA A 46 -8.04 11.25 1.84
N GLU A 47 -7.94 12.18 0.91
CA GLU A 47 -9.10 12.74 0.25
C GLU A 47 -9.84 11.68 -0.57
N GLU A 48 -9.10 10.86 -1.30
CA GLU A 48 -9.68 9.82 -2.14
C GLU A 48 -10.49 8.82 -1.32
N PHE A 49 -10.01 8.46 -0.14
CA PHE A 49 -10.65 7.46 0.71
C PHE A 49 -11.46 8.06 1.85
N ASP A 50 -11.60 9.38 1.86
CA ASP A 50 -12.38 10.10 2.88
C ASP A 50 -11.90 9.79 4.30
N LEU A 51 -10.60 9.83 4.50
CA LEU A 51 -9.96 9.58 5.79
C LEU A 51 -8.99 10.71 6.12
N SER A 52 -8.56 10.78 7.38
CA SER A 52 -7.51 11.72 7.75
C SER A 52 -6.15 11.19 7.27
N VAL A 53 -5.17 12.09 7.15
CA VAL A 53 -3.80 11.71 6.77
C VAL A 53 -3.23 10.73 7.79
N VAL A 54 -3.42 11.00 9.08
CA VAL A 54 -2.91 10.12 10.14
C VAL A 54 -3.54 8.73 10.05
N HIS A 55 -4.84 8.69 9.79
CA HIS A 55 -5.54 7.40 9.63
C HIS A 55 -4.99 6.61 8.44
N CYS A 56 -4.75 7.30 7.33
CA CYS A 56 -4.13 6.66 6.15
C CYS A 56 -2.75 6.11 6.47
N GLN A 57 -1.92 6.91 7.15
CA GLN A 57 -0.58 6.48 7.53
C GLN A 57 -0.62 5.23 8.40
N THR A 58 -1.52 5.18 9.36
CA THR A 58 -1.68 4.03 10.26
C THR A 58 -2.10 2.78 9.48
N ARG A 59 -3.10 2.92 8.61
CA ARG A 59 -3.59 1.77 7.82
C ARG A 59 -2.53 1.28 6.84
N ILE A 60 -1.83 2.19 6.18
CA ILE A 60 -0.77 1.83 5.24
C ILE A 60 0.38 1.13 5.96
N ALA A 61 0.79 1.64 7.12
CA ALA A 61 1.86 1.02 7.90
C ALA A 61 1.50 -0.42 8.27
N LYS A 62 0.27 -0.64 8.71
CA LYS A 62 -0.21 -1.97 9.06
C LYS A 62 -0.24 -2.89 7.85
N ALA A 63 -0.75 -2.40 6.72
CA ALA A 63 -0.84 -3.20 5.50
C ALA A 63 0.55 -3.54 4.96
N LYS A 64 1.47 -2.60 4.98
CA LYS A 64 2.86 -2.84 4.57
C LYS A 64 3.50 -3.91 5.44
N LYS A 65 3.26 -3.86 6.74
CA LYS A 65 3.81 -4.86 7.65
C LYS A 65 3.28 -6.25 7.32
N GLN A 66 1.99 -6.37 7.05
CA GLN A 66 1.40 -7.64 6.65
C GLN A 66 2.04 -8.16 5.36
N LEU A 67 2.19 -7.30 4.38
CA LEU A 67 2.75 -7.66 3.10
C LEU A 67 4.21 -8.09 3.21
N PHE A 68 5.05 -7.23 3.78
CA PHE A 68 6.49 -7.47 3.79
C PHE A 68 6.93 -8.56 4.76
N ASN A 69 6.11 -8.91 5.73
CA ASN A 69 6.41 -10.05 6.61
C ASN A 69 6.18 -11.40 5.91
N ASN A 70 5.46 -11.40 4.77
CA ASN A 70 5.09 -12.63 4.08
C ASN A 70 5.79 -12.79 2.73
N ILE A 71 6.63 -11.86 2.38
CA ILE A 71 7.41 -11.95 1.15
C ILE A 71 8.91 -11.85 1.46
#